data_2a34a91d7e84c30d11dc4137a78c2d33
#
_entry.id   2a34a91d7e84c30d11dc4137a78c2d33
#
_cell.length_a   1.000
_cell.length_b   1.000
_cell.length_c   1.000
_cell.angle_alpha   90.00
_cell.angle_beta   90.00
_cell.angle_gamma   90.00
#
_symmetry.space_group_name_H-M   'P 1'
#
loop_
_entity.id
_entity.type
_entity.pdbx_description
1 polymer ?
#
loop_
_entity_poly.entity_id
_entity_poly.type
_entity_poly.pdbx_seq_one_letter_code
_entity_poly.pdbx_strand_id
1 'polypeptide(L)'
;MLCNTAIAAQLQVQVRIDVQRGCQLVGTTRSAGIEQLGVLDFGSGPRLDDPAGPLSAALISQRQPRLECNPDTPYQVRVDGGLHGGVGEVRYLATATPSSRPIPYRIYADAARLIPLPVDVPVSGRVPDTGSVELPLYGRIEPLKDIPAVGRYSDLLKVTVTW
;
A
#
# COMPACT_ATOMS: atom_id res chain seq x y z
N MET A 1 -17.15 12.22 -79.64
CA MET A 1 -17.05 12.65 -78.23
C MET A 1 -17.10 11.42 -77.39
N LEU A 2 -15.97 10.96 -76.86
CA LEU A 2 -15.92 9.79 -76.00
C LEU A 2 -16.19 10.26 -74.59
N CYS A 3 -17.30 9.83 -73.99
CA CYS A 3 -17.65 10.10 -72.63
C CYS A 3 -16.80 9.18 -71.70
N ASN A 4 -15.80 9.77 -71.11
CA ASN A 4 -14.94 9.02 -70.13
C ASN A 4 -15.70 8.92 -68.80
N THR A 5 -16.40 7.82 -68.57
CA THR A 5 -17.04 7.53 -67.28
C THR A 5 -15.96 7.23 -66.27
N ALA A 6 -15.73 8.14 -65.33
CA ALA A 6 -14.87 7.89 -64.23
C ALA A 6 -15.53 6.80 -63.28
N ILE A 7 -14.87 5.66 -63.12
CA ILE A 7 -15.28 4.62 -62.20
C ILE A 7 -14.67 4.96 -60.85
N ALA A 8 -15.53 5.27 -59.87
CA ALA A 8 -15.12 5.44 -58.47
C ALA A 8 -15.27 4.13 -57.71
N ALA A 9 -14.23 3.68 -57.05
CA ALA A 9 -14.26 2.55 -56.14
C ALA A 9 -14.24 3.04 -54.69
N GLN A 10 -15.12 2.53 -53.87
CA GLN A 10 -15.14 2.76 -52.41
C GLN A 10 -14.60 1.53 -51.70
N LEU A 11 -13.62 1.74 -50.83
CA LEU A 11 -12.99 0.72 -50.04
C LEU A 11 -13.29 1.01 -48.58
N GLN A 12 -13.53 -0.04 -47.77
CA GLN A 12 -13.79 0.06 -46.36
C GLN A 12 -12.65 -0.60 -45.56
N VAL A 13 -12.25 0.06 -44.49
CA VAL A 13 -11.28 -0.49 -43.50
C VAL A 13 -11.99 -0.60 -42.17
N GLN A 14 -12.01 -1.79 -41.61
CA GLN A 14 -12.51 -2.00 -40.24
C GLN A 14 -11.37 -1.74 -39.25
N VAL A 15 -11.61 -0.84 -38.30
CA VAL A 15 -10.70 -0.59 -37.17
C VAL A 15 -11.33 -1.14 -35.89
N ARG A 16 -10.58 -1.93 -35.16
CA ARG A 16 -11.07 -2.57 -33.93
C ARG A 16 -9.99 -2.50 -32.85
N ILE A 17 -10.44 -2.32 -31.61
CA ILE A 17 -9.67 -2.53 -30.39
C ILE A 17 -10.60 -3.14 -29.34
N ASP A 18 -10.12 -4.13 -28.61
CA ASP A 18 -10.81 -4.72 -27.48
C ASP A 18 -10.13 -4.24 -26.20
N VAL A 19 -10.85 -3.45 -25.37
CA VAL A 19 -10.37 -2.98 -24.08
C VAL A 19 -10.84 -3.96 -23.02
N GLN A 20 -9.88 -4.62 -22.38
CA GLN A 20 -10.16 -5.58 -21.30
C GLN A 20 -9.95 -4.92 -19.93
N ARG A 21 -10.69 -5.40 -18.94
CA ARG A 21 -10.50 -4.97 -17.54
C ARG A 21 -9.15 -5.47 -17.04
N GLY A 22 -8.39 -4.58 -16.42
CA GLY A 22 -7.08 -4.91 -15.87
C GLY A 22 -6.57 -3.86 -14.92
N CYS A 23 -5.59 -4.24 -14.13
CA CYS A 23 -4.90 -3.38 -13.17
C CYS A 23 -3.39 -3.51 -13.29
N GLN A 24 -2.70 -2.46 -12.85
CA GLN A 24 -1.26 -2.46 -12.63
C GLN A 24 -0.92 -1.69 -11.35
N LEU A 25 0.08 -2.17 -10.65
CA LEU A 25 0.64 -1.47 -9.50
C LEU A 25 1.78 -0.57 -9.99
N VAL A 26 1.72 0.72 -9.65
CA VAL A 26 2.71 1.72 -10.05
C VAL A 26 3.24 2.48 -8.82
N GLY A 27 4.37 3.15 -8.99
CA GLY A 27 4.99 3.91 -7.89
C GLY A 27 5.73 3.04 -6.87
N THR A 28 5.85 1.74 -7.12
CA THR A 28 6.67 0.83 -6.32
C THR A 28 8.12 0.83 -6.78
N THR A 29 9.03 0.41 -5.90
CA THR A 29 10.42 0.13 -6.25
C THR A 29 10.65 -1.37 -6.21
N ARG A 30 11.45 -1.90 -7.13
CA ARG A 30 11.80 -3.33 -7.17
C ARG A 30 13.24 -3.52 -6.70
N SER A 31 13.40 -4.34 -5.66
CA SER A 31 14.70 -4.74 -5.15
C SER A 31 14.75 -6.26 -5.00
N ALA A 32 15.79 -6.91 -5.57
CA ALA A 32 15.94 -8.37 -5.54
C ALA A 32 14.69 -9.16 -5.99
N GLY A 33 13.92 -8.64 -6.98
CA GLY A 33 12.71 -9.26 -7.48
C GLY A 33 11.45 -9.02 -6.65
N ILE A 34 11.55 -8.32 -5.53
CA ILE A 34 10.43 -8.00 -4.63
C ILE A 34 10.02 -6.54 -4.85
N GLU A 35 8.73 -6.30 -5.01
CA GLU A 35 8.19 -4.95 -5.05
C GLU A 35 8.04 -4.38 -3.63
N GLN A 36 8.51 -3.15 -3.46
CA GLN A 36 8.46 -2.43 -2.20
C GLN A 36 7.55 -1.20 -2.34
N LEU A 37 6.62 -1.05 -1.40
CA LEU A 37 5.75 0.12 -1.32
C LEU A 37 6.46 1.32 -0.72
N GLY A 38 7.31 1.12 0.28
CA GLY A 38 8.02 2.16 0.99
C GLY A 38 8.37 1.75 2.43
N VAL A 39 8.61 2.73 3.26
CA VAL A 39 9.01 2.56 4.66
C VAL A 39 8.07 3.35 5.57
N LEU A 40 7.64 2.74 6.67
CA LEU A 40 7.05 3.44 7.81
C LEU A 40 8.18 3.68 8.83
N ASP A 41 8.61 4.92 8.95
CA ASP A 41 9.67 5.30 9.87
C ASP A 41 9.11 6.13 11.02
N PHE A 42 9.14 5.56 12.23
CA PHE A 42 8.72 6.25 13.45
C PHE A 42 9.79 7.18 14.02
N GLY A 43 10.93 7.28 13.35
CA GLY A 43 12.04 8.11 13.76
C GLY A 43 12.90 7.49 14.86
N SER A 44 13.49 8.35 15.67
CA SER A 44 14.30 7.95 16.83
C SER A 44 13.93 8.79 18.05
N GLY A 45 13.98 8.16 19.22
CA GLY A 45 13.67 8.83 20.45
C GLY A 45 14.29 8.13 21.64
N PRO A 46 14.56 8.85 22.75
CA PRO A 46 15.20 8.27 23.92
C PRO A 46 14.23 7.41 24.77
N ARG A 47 12.94 7.67 24.65
CA ARG A 47 11.89 7.02 25.48
C ARG A 47 10.60 6.93 24.66
N LEU A 48 9.86 5.84 24.88
CA LEU A 48 8.54 5.61 24.25
C LEU A 48 7.41 5.58 25.29
N ASP A 49 7.71 5.91 26.54
CA ASP A 49 6.75 6.05 27.64
C ASP A 49 6.30 7.52 27.84
N ASP A 50 6.65 8.38 26.90
CA ASP A 50 6.42 9.82 27.01
C ASP A 50 4.93 10.15 27.11
N PRO A 51 4.50 10.89 28.14
CA PRO A 51 3.16 11.43 28.25
C PRO A 51 2.80 12.44 27.16
N ALA A 52 3.77 12.93 26.37
CA ALA A 52 3.55 13.82 25.24
C ALA A 52 2.72 13.20 24.11
N GLY A 53 2.51 11.88 24.14
CA GLY A 53 1.61 11.22 23.22
C GLY A 53 2.26 10.15 22.33
N PRO A 54 1.49 9.59 21.41
CA PRO A 54 1.93 8.50 20.55
C PRO A 54 2.91 8.96 19.48
N LEU A 55 3.78 8.06 19.02
CA LEU A 55 4.57 8.23 17.82
C LEU A 55 3.74 7.91 16.59
N SER A 56 3.90 8.70 15.55
CA SER A 56 3.18 8.56 14.30
C SER A 56 4.14 8.48 13.12
N ALA A 57 3.78 7.67 12.14
CA ALA A 57 4.51 7.57 10.87
C ALA A 57 3.53 7.56 9.69
N ALA A 58 4.02 7.99 8.53
CA ALA A 58 3.35 7.84 7.26
C ALA A 58 4.29 7.09 6.30
N LEU A 59 3.71 6.38 5.33
CA LEU A 59 4.48 5.67 4.33
C LEU A 59 5.35 6.66 3.53
N ILE A 60 6.64 6.45 3.56
CA ILE A 60 7.63 7.18 2.78
C ILE A 60 8.03 6.30 1.61
N SER A 61 7.84 6.82 0.40
CA SER A 61 8.21 6.15 -0.85
C SER A 61 8.83 7.15 -1.82
N GLN A 62 9.64 6.68 -2.75
CA GLN A 62 10.22 7.52 -3.81
C GLN A 62 9.15 8.07 -4.75
N ARG A 63 8.10 7.27 -4.97
CA ARG A 63 6.92 7.64 -5.75
C ARG A 63 5.70 7.17 -4.98
N GLN A 64 4.59 7.89 -5.10
CA GLN A 64 3.34 7.50 -4.45
C GLN A 64 2.86 6.15 -5.03
N PRO A 65 2.85 5.06 -4.23
CA PRO A 65 2.34 3.78 -4.71
C PRO A 65 0.83 3.86 -4.91
N ARG A 66 0.37 3.38 -6.04
CA ARG A 66 -1.04 3.36 -6.39
C ARG A 66 -1.38 2.19 -7.31
N LEU A 67 -2.62 1.79 -7.27
CA LEU A 67 -3.22 0.82 -8.18
C LEU A 67 -3.90 1.58 -9.32
N GLU A 68 -3.51 1.32 -10.55
CA GLU A 68 -4.14 1.87 -11.76
C GLU A 68 -4.93 0.79 -12.48
N CYS A 69 -6.23 1.01 -12.65
CA CYS A 69 -7.17 0.07 -13.24
C CYS A 69 -8.19 0.76 -14.13
N ASN A 70 -8.95 -0.04 -14.88
CA ASN A 70 -10.21 0.45 -15.44
C ASN A 70 -11.15 0.87 -14.28
N PRO A 71 -11.94 1.95 -14.47
CA PRO A 71 -12.93 2.36 -13.48
C PRO A 71 -13.88 1.23 -13.07
N ASP A 72 -14.43 1.31 -11.86
CA ASP A 72 -15.35 0.34 -11.27
C ASP A 72 -14.78 -1.09 -11.11
N THR A 73 -13.48 -1.28 -11.27
CA THR A 73 -12.82 -2.56 -10.98
C THR A 73 -12.82 -2.80 -9.46
N PRO A 74 -13.35 -3.94 -8.97
CA PRO A 74 -13.26 -4.27 -7.56
C PRO A 74 -11.82 -4.62 -7.19
N TYR A 75 -11.39 -4.23 -6.00
CA TYR A 75 -10.08 -4.59 -5.48
C TYR A 75 -10.14 -4.86 -3.98
N GLN A 76 -9.15 -5.55 -3.46
CA GLN A 76 -8.95 -5.78 -2.04
C GLN A 76 -7.49 -5.53 -1.67
N VAL A 77 -7.28 -4.96 -0.50
CA VAL A 77 -5.96 -4.78 0.12
C VAL A 77 -5.94 -5.52 1.44
N ARG A 78 -4.92 -6.31 1.66
CA ARG A 78 -4.69 -7.06 2.89
C ARG A 78 -3.25 -6.87 3.35
N VAL A 79 -3.05 -6.66 4.63
CA VAL A 79 -1.74 -6.52 5.25
C VAL A 79 -1.57 -7.60 6.32
N ASP A 80 -0.50 -8.35 6.23
CA ASP A 80 -0.21 -9.44 7.17
C ASP A 80 0.19 -8.96 8.58
N GLY A 81 0.51 -9.89 9.44
CA GLY A 81 0.93 -9.65 10.82
C GLY A 81 2.40 -9.28 11.01
N GLY A 82 3.16 -9.17 9.91
CA GLY A 82 4.59 -8.92 9.98
C GLY A 82 5.41 -10.15 10.38
N LEU A 83 6.71 -9.97 10.55
CA LEU A 83 7.64 -11.05 10.93
C LEU A 83 7.47 -11.52 12.37
N HIS A 84 6.83 -10.71 13.23
CA HIS A 84 6.81 -10.94 14.67
C HIS A 84 5.42 -11.31 15.22
N GLY A 85 4.52 -11.82 14.36
CA GLY A 85 3.31 -12.51 14.78
C GLY A 85 2.18 -11.61 15.28
N GLY A 86 1.85 -10.56 14.55
CA GLY A 86 0.73 -9.66 14.88
C GLY A 86 -0.62 -10.37 14.99
N VAL A 87 -1.49 -9.86 15.84
CA VAL A 87 -2.85 -10.37 16.11
C VAL A 87 -3.84 -9.19 16.23
N GLY A 88 -5.03 -9.37 15.67
CA GLY A 88 -6.06 -8.33 15.67
C GLY A 88 -5.61 -7.10 14.91
N GLU A 89 -5.47 -5.97 15.58
CA GLU A 89 -4.97 -4.71 15.00
C GLU A 89 -3.50 -4.44 15.34
N VAL A 90 -2.88 -5.28 16.18
CA VAL A 90 -1.55 -5.04 16.75
C VAL A 90 -0.50 -5.86 16.03
N ARG A 91 0.59 -5.21 15.66
CA ARG A 91 1.81 -5.79 15.12
C ARG A 91 2.98 -5.42 16.03
N TYR A 92 4.14 -6.03 15.80
CA TYR A 92 5.29 -5.87 16.70
C TYR A 92 6.56 -5.55 15.94
N LEU A 93 7.22 -4.48 16.38
CA LEU A 93 8.61 -4.22 16.04
C LEU A 93 9.51 -4.99 17.00
N ALA A 94 10.53 -5.65 16.51
CA ALA A 94 11.52 -6.33 17.33
C ALA A 94 12.94 -5.93 16.95
N THR A 95 13.86 -6.15 17.90
CA THR A 95 15.30 -5.98 17.71
C THR A 95 16.00 -7.33 17.71
N ALA A 96 17.23 -7.37 17.19
CA ALA A 96 18.05 -8.57 17.20
C ALA A 96 18.47 -9.04 18.60
N THR A 97 18.30 -8.22 19.63
CA THR A 97 18.63 -8.57 21.03
C THR A 97 17.52 -9.45 21.62
N PRO A 98 17.78 -10.74 21.95
CA PRO A 98 16.74 -11.70 22.33
C PRO A 98 15.96 -11.36 23.59
N SER A 99 16.55 -10.58 24.51
CA SER A 99 15.93 -10.19 25.78
C SER A 99 15.07 -8.93 25.71
N SER A 100 15.04 -8.27 24.55
CA SER A 100 14.28 -7.03 24.37
C SER A 100 12.80 -7.33 24.11
N ARG A 101 11.91 -6.62 24.80
CA ARG A 101 10.48 -6.72 24.56
C ARG A 101 10.12 -6.09 23.22
N PRO A 102 9.27 -6.73 22.41
CA PRO A 102 8.77 -6.14 21.19
C PRO A 102 7.95 -4.87 21.46
N ILE A 103 7.97 -3.94 20.51
CA ILE A 103 7.20 -2.70 20.57
C ILE A 103 5.93 -2.88 19.75
N PRO A 104 4.73 -2.81 20.38
CA PRO A 104 3.47 -2.92 19.66
C PRO A 104 3.21 -1.67 18.84
N TYR A 105 2.67 -1.85 17.62
CA TYR A 105 2.22 -0.77 16.77
C TYR A 105 0.96 -1.15 15.98
N ARG A 106 0.26 -0.16 15.47
CA ARG A 106 -0.90 -0.33 14.57
C ARG A 106 -0.70 0.41 13.29
N ILE A 107 -1.37 -0.06 12.25
CA ILE A 107 -1.41 0.61 10.94
C ILE A 107 -2.85 0.97 10.56
N TYR A 108 -2.97 2.02 9.76
CA TYR A 108 -4.22 2.64 9.37
C TYR A 108 -4.21 3.00 7.88
N ALA A 109 -5.39 3.03 7.27
CA ALA A 109 -5.58 3.43 5.89
C ALA A 109 -5.68 4.95 5.71
N ASP A 110 -5.87 5.71 6.78
CA ASP A 110 -6.10 7.16 6.74
C ASP A 110 -5.13 7.95 7.62
N ALA A 111 -4.88 9.20 7.25
CA ALA A 111 -3.98 10.09 7.96
C ALA A 111 -4.46 10.45 9.39
N ALA A 112 -5.77 10.45 9.60
CA ALA A 112 -6.37 10.69 10.92
C ALA A 112 -6.25 9.49 11.86
N ARG A 113 -5.86 8.32 11.31
CA ARG A 113 -5.72 7.05 12.04
C ARG A 113 -7.02 6.60 12.73
N LEU A 114 -8.11 6.71 11.99
CA LEU A 114 -9.44 6.27 12.41
C LEU A 114 -9.88 4.96 11.78
N ILE A 115 -9.25 4.57 10.64
CA ILE A 115 -9.56 3.36 9.89
C ILE A 115 -8.40 2.37 10.06
N PRO A 116 -8.47 1.48 11.07
CA PRO A 116 -7.41 0.50 11.28
C PRO A 116 -7.37 -0.55 10.16
N LEU A 117 -6.18 -1.07 9.88
CA LEU A 117 -5.95 -2.21 9.00
C LEU A 117 -5.61 -3.44 9.85
N PRO A 118 -6.59 -4.26 10.22
CA PRO A 118 -6.36 -5.46 11.02
C PRO A 118 -5.47 -6.46 10.29
N VAL A 119 -4.85 -7.34 11.06
CA VAL A 119 -3.97 -8.40 10.54
C VAL A 119 -4.77 -9.36 9.67
N ASP A 120 -4.33 -9.54 8.43
CA ASP A 120 -4.91 -10.45 7.44
C ASP A 120 -6.40 -10.24 7.11
N VAL A 121 -6.98 -9.12 7.49
CA VAL A 121 -8.36 -8.76 7.12
C VAL A 121 -8.35 -7.94 5.84
N PRO A 122 -9.02 -8.41 4.77
CA PRO A 122 -9.08 -7.67 3.52
C PRO A 122 -9.98 -6.44 3.65
N VAL A 123 -9.50 -5.32 3.13
CA VAL A 123 -10.29 -4.10 2.92
C VAL A 123 -10.62 -4.00 1.44
N SER A 124 -11.91 -3.98 1.13
CA SER A 124 -12.41 -3.97 -0.24
C SER A 124 -12.77 -2.56 -0.69
N GLY A 125 -12.59 -2.30 -1.99
CA GLY A 125 -12.99 -1.07 -2.63
C GLY A 125 -13.29 -1.25 -4.10
N ARG A 126 -13.67 -0.16 -4.74
CA ARG A 126 -13.84 -0.06 -6.19
C ARG A 126 -13.00 1.11 -6.72
N VAL A 127 -12.40 0.89 -7.87
CA VAL A 127 -11.59 1.92 -8.52
C VAL A 127 -12.51 3.05 -8.98
N PRO A 128 -12.22 4.31 -8.61
CA PRO A 128 -13.01 5.45 -9.02
C PRO A 128 -12.86 5.75 -10.53
N ASP A 129 -13.64 6.70 -11.03
CA ASP A 129 -13.62 7.11 -12.44
C ASP A 129 -12.25 7.64 -12.90
N THR A 130 -11.43 8.11 -11.97
CA THR A 130 -10.04 8.51 -12.24
C THR A 130 -9.14 7.35 -12.67
N GLY A 131 -9.57 6.10 -12.44
CA GLY A 131 -8.78 4.91 -12.74
C GLY A 131 -7.61 4.66 -11.78
N SER A 132 -7.52 5.39 -10.68
CA SER A 132 -6.37 5.33 -9.76
C SER A 132 -6.81 5.25 -8.30
N VAL A 133 -6.17 4.38 -7.53
CA VAL A 133 -6.34 4.23 -6.09
C VAL A 133 -4.99 4.36 -5.41
N GLU A 134 -4.83 5.35 -4.56
CA GLU A 134 -3.64 5.46 -3.71
C GLU A 134 -3.64 4.38 -2.64
N LEU A 135 -2.44 3.91 -2.28
CA LEU A 135 -2.22 2.90 -1.24
C LEU A 135 -1.44 3.53 -0.07
N PRO A 136 -2.05 4.46 0.68
CA PRO A 136 -1.40 5.07 1.83
C PRO A 136 -1.38 4.10 3.00
N LEU A 137 -0.29 4.16 3.79
CA LEU A 137 -0.21 3.48 5.07
C LEU A 137 0.26 4.47 6.14
N TYR A 138 -0.38 4.44 7.27
CA TYR A 138 -0.06 5.28 8.43
C TYR A 138 0.15 4.38 9.63
N GLY A 139 1.16 4.69 10.43
CA GLY A 139 1.50 3.94 11.62
C GLY A 139 1.31 4.74 12.90
N ARG A 140 1.12 4.05 14.01
CA ARG A 140 1.04 4.61 15.34
C ARG A 140 1.60 3.64 16.37
N ILE A 141 2.44 4.18 17.26
CA ILE A 141 2.90 3.52 18.48
C ILE A 141 2.30 4.30 19.64
N GLU A 142 1.50 3.64 20.46
CA GLU A 142 0.98 4.25 21.69
C GLU A 142 2.09 4.33 22.75
N PRO A 143 2.01 5.27 23.70
CA PRO A 143 2.94 5.32 24.83
C PRO A 143 3.02 3.98 25.55
N LEU A 144 4.24 3.52 25.78
CA LEU A 144 4.49 2.24 26.45
C LEU A 144 4.48 2.40 27.97
N LYS A 145 4.11 1.32 28.68
CA LYS A 145 4.21 1.30 30.16
C LYS A 145 5.65 1.20 30.61
N ASP A 146 6.46 0.46 29.87
CA ASP A 146 7.87 0.20 30.18
C ASP A 146 8.76 0.82 29.10
N ILE A 147 9.89 1.36 29.50
CA ILE A 147 10.89 1.88 28.57
C ILE A 147 11.56 0.71 27.87
N PRO A 148 11.53 0.64 26.53
CA PRO A 148 12.19 -0.41 25.78
C PRO A 148 13.71 -0.29 25.89
N ALA A 149 14.41 -1.41 25.70
CA ALA A 149 15.86 -1.42 25.63
C ALA A 149 16.36 -0.60 24.42
N VAL A 150 17.54 -0.03 24.53
CA VAL A 150 18.18 0.69 23.42
C VAL A 150 18.46 -0.28 22.28
N GLY A 151 18.07 0.09 21.06
CA GLY A 151 18.29 -0.72 19.87
C GLY A 151 17.50 -0.23 18.68
N ARG A 152 17.76 -0.84 17.52
CA ARG A 152 16.95 -0.66 16.31
C ARG A 152 15.86 -1.72 16.30
N TYR A 153 14.63 -1.28 16.31
CA TYR A 153 13.45 -2.13 16.21
C TYR A 153 12.89 -2.06 14.79
N SER A 154 12.57 -3.20 14.22
CA SER A 154 12.05 -3.27 12.85
C SER A 154 11.02 -4.38 12.70
N ASP A 155 10.21 -4.28 11.68
CA ASP A 155 9.30 -5.31 11.19
C ASP A 155 9.25 -5.25 9.66
N LEU A 156 8.75 -6.27 9.03
CA LEU A 156 8.52 -6.32 7.59
C LEU A 156 7.10 -6.79 7.34
N LEU A 157 6.29 -5.93 6.74
CA LEU A 157 4.91 -6.22 6.38
C LEU A 157 4.80 -6.64 4.92
N LYS A 158 3.94 -7.62 4.66
CA LYS A 158 3.52 -7.99 3.33
C LYS A 158 2.14 -7.42 3.05
N VAL A 159 2.07 -6.58 2.03
CA VAL A 159 0.82 -6.04 1.51
C VAL A 159 0.43 -6.83 0.28
N THR A 160 -0.78 -7.39 0.27
CA THR A 160 -1.35 -8.11 -0.87
C THR A 160 -2.50 -7.29 -1.45
N VAL A 161 -2.40 -6.98 -2.73
CA VAL A 161 -3.47 -6.31 -3.49
C VAL A 161 -4.00 -7.30 -4.50
N THR A 162 -5.32 -7.48 -4.53
CA THR A 162 -6.02 -8.37 -5.49
C THR A 162 -7.12 -7.61 -6.21
N TRP A 163 -7.35 -7.93 -7.48
CA TRP A 163 -8.37 -7.35 -8.37
C TRP A 163 -8.97 -8.38 -9.30
#